data_8334b6231a66dc16c00d3666b3c1bdec
#
_entry.id   8334b6231a66dc16c00d3666b3c1bdec
#
_cell.length_a   1.000
_cell.length_b   1.000
_cell.length_c   1.000
_cell.angle_alpha   90.00
_cell.angle_beta   90.00
_cell.angle_gamma   90.00
#
_symmetry.space_group_name_H-M   'P 1'
#
loop_
_entity.id
_entity.type
_entity.pdbx_description
1 polymer ?
#
loop_
_entity_poly.entity_id
_entity_poly.type
_entity_poly.pdbx_seq_one_letter_code
_entity_poly.pdbx_strand_id
1 'polypeptide(L)'
;MLGIGDTAPDFTLPDQTGTERTLSALLADGPVVLFFYPKAMTTGCTKESCHFRDLAAEFAEVGGQRVGISADKVDKQAQFDAKHDLGYPLLSDADRKVAAAFGVKRPGPIFNKRATFVI
;
A
#
# COMPACT_ATOMS: atom_id res chain seq x y z
N MET A 1 3.69 -15.65 4.14
CA MET A 1 4.18 -14.28 3.86
C MET A 1 5.46 -14.37 3.05
N LEU A 2 5.64 -13.47 2.10
CA LEU A 2 6.89 -13.43 1.32
C LEU A 2 8.08 -13.12 2.23
N GLY A 3 9.20 -13.80 1.97
CA GLY A 3 10.44 -13.58 2.69
C GLY A 3 11.50 -12.84 1.86
N ILE A 4 12.60 -12.51 2.50
CA ILE A 4 13.75 -11.89 1.84
C ILE A 4 14.26 -12.81 0.72
N GLY A 5 14.46 -12.24 -0.46
CA GLY A 5 14.91 -13.00 -1.64
C GLY A 5 13.79 -13.56 -2.50
N ASP A 6 12.54 -13.56 -2.02
CA ASP A 6 11.40 -13.99 -2.82
C ASP A 6 11.07 -12.94 -3.88
N THR A 7 10.65 -13.38 -5.07
CA THR A 7 10.17 -12.48 -6.10
C THR A 7 8.74 -12.04 -5.75
N ALA A 8 8.50 -10.72 -5.68
CA ALA A 8 7.18 -10.19 -5.44
C ALA A 8 6.28 -10.46 -6.64
N PRO A 9 5.05 -11.02 -6.43
CA PRO A 9 4.10 -11.20 -7.52
C PRO A 9 3.65 -9.86 -8.08
N ASP A 10 3.53 -9.75 -9.41
CA ASP A 10 3.02 -8.54 -10.04
C ASP A 10 1.51 -8.41 -9.81
N PHE A 11 1.02 -7.19 -9.85
CA PHE A 11 -0.42 -6.92 -9.70
C PHE A 11 -0.78 -5.58 -10.32
N THR A 12 -2.06 -5.39 -10.59
CA THR A 12 -2.65 -4.11 -11.03
C THR A 12 -3.86 -3.81 -10.16
N LEU A 13 -3.85 -2.66 -9.50
CA LEU A 13 -4.93 -2.21 -8.63
C LEU A 13 -5.19 -0.71 -8.83
N PRO A 14 -6.45 -0.25 -8.61
CA PRO A 14 -6.75 1.17 -8.65
C PRO A 14 -6.20 1.88 -7.41
N ASP A 15 -5.71 3.09 -7.62
CA ASP A 15 -5.34 3.98 -6.51
C ASP A 15 -6.55 4.83 -6.06
N GLN A 16 -6.32 5.78 -5.16
CA GLN A 16 -7.39 6.65 -4.60
C GLN A 16 -8.03 7.59 -5.63
N THR A 17 -7.43 7.74 -6.80
CA THR A 17 -8.00 8.53 -7.91
C THR A 17 -8.74 7.67 -8.92
N GLY A 18 -8.76 6.36 -8.73
CA GLY A 18 -9.29 5.39 -9.69
C GLY A 18 -8.32 5.04 -10.81
N THR A 19 -7.11 5.57 -10.79
CA THR A 19 -6.07 5.26 -11.78
C THR A 19 -5.46 3.91 -11.46
N GLU A 20 -5.37 3.02 -12.46
CA GLU A 20 -4.73 1.72 -12.27
C GLU A 20 -3.22 1.85 -12.11
N ARG A 21 -2.69 1.17 -11.11
CA ARG A 21 -1.25 1.09 -10.84
C ARG A 21 -0.80 -0.35 -10.91
N THR A 22 0.28 -0.59 -11.64
CA THR A 22 0.89 -1.91 -11.79
C THR A 22 2.24 -1.92 -11.10
N LEU A 23 2.52 -2.94 -10.28
CA LEU A 23 3.77 -3.01 -9.51
C LEU A 23 5.00 -2.94 -10.41
N SER A 24 5.04 -3.69 -11.50
CA SER A 24 6.18 -3.67 -12.43
C SER A 24 6.43 -2.29 -13.03
N ALA A 25 5.37 -1.53 -13.32
CA ALA A 25 5.49 -0.16 -13.82
C ALA A 25 6.03 0.79 -12.73
N LEU A 26 5.58 0.64 -11.48
CA LEU A 26 6.10 1.41 -10.35
C LEU A 26 7.59 1.12 -10.12
N LEU A 27 8.00 -0.14 -10.20
CA LEU A 27 9.39 -0.55 -10.01
C LEU A 27 10.33 0.00 -11.09
N ALA A 28 9.82 0.34 -12.27
CA ALA A 28 10.61 0.99 -13.32
C ALA A 28 11.11 2.37 -12.87
N ASP A 29 10.43 3.04 -11.95
CA ASP A 29 10.78 4.36 -11.43
C ASP A 29 11.64 4.31 -10.15
N GLY A 30 11.89 3.13 -9.61
CA GLY A 30 12.72 2.95 -8.43
C GLY A 30 12.16 1.93 -7.43
N PRO A 31 12.87 1.70 -6.31
CA PRO A 31 12.38 0.79 -5.27
C PRO A 31 11.04 1.22 -4.71
N VAL A 32 10.22 0.24 -4.35
CA VAL A 32 8.88 0.45 -3.78
C VAL A 32 8.86 -0.08 -2.35
N VAL A 33 8.46 0.76 -1.41
CA VAL A 33 8.09 0.35 -0.06
C VAL A 33 6.57 0.20 -0.06
N LEU A 34 6.12 -1.05 -0.09
CA LEU A 34 4.71 -1.42 -0.11
C LEU A 34 4.27 -1.80 1.29
N PHE A 35 3.34 -1.05 1.89
CA PHE A 35 2.85 -1.37 3.21
C PHE A 35 1.37 -1.72 3.19
N PHE A 36 1.07 -2.92 3.70
CA PHE A 36 -0.29 -3.38 3.92
C PHE A 36 -0.78 -2.86 5.25
N TYR A 37 -1.96 -2.26 5.27
CA TYR A 37 -2.61 -1.82 6.50
C TYR A 37 -4.03 -2.39 6.58
N PRO A 38 -4.49 -2.71 7.81
CA PRO A 38 -5.77 -3.40 7.99
C PRO A 38 -6.98 -2.62 7.49
N LYS A 39 -7.05 -1.31 7.80
CA LYS A 39 -8.21 -0.50 7.45
C LYS A 39 -7.89 0.99 7.49
N ALA A 40 -8.29 1.72 6.44
CA ALA A 40 -8.19 3.17 6.37
C ALA A 40 -8.97 3.83 7.51
N MET A 41 -8.54 5.02 7.93
CA MET A 41 -9.18 5.85 8.95
C MET A 41 -9.14 5.29 10.39
N THR A 42 -8.44 4.18 10.63
CA THR A 42 -8.20 3.69 11.99
C THR A 42 -6.96 4.37 12.59
N THR A 43 -6.85 4.42 13.92
CA THR A 43 -5.77 5.14 14.61
C THR A 43 -4.39 4.62 14.22
N GLY A 44 -4.18 3.30 14.26
CA GLY A 44 -2.87 2.72 13.93
C GLY A 44 -2.48 2.91 12.48
N CYS A 45 -3.43 2.70 11.56
CA CYS A 45 -3.18 2.88 10.12
C CYS A 45 -2.95 4.35 9.78
N THR A 46 -3.65 5.28 10.44
CA THR A 46 -3.43 6.72 10.26
C THR A 46 -2.03 7.12 10.71
N LYS A 47 -1.56 6.64 11.86
CA LYS A 47 -0.20 6.92 12.34
C LYS A 47 0.87 6.43 11.38
N GLU A 48 0.74 5.20 10.88
CA GLU A 48 1.67 4.62 9.93
C GLU A 48 1.70 5.41 8.62
N SER A 49 0.52 5.70 8.07
CA SER A 49 0.40 6.41 6.79
C SER A 49 0.94 7.84 6.88
N CYS A 50 0.69 8.54 7.98
CA CYS A 50 1.23 9.88 8.21
C CYS A 50 2.74 9.85 8.43
N HIS A 51 3.27 8.80 9.07
CA HIS A 51 4.72 8.61 9.20
C HIS A 51 5.38 8.50 7.82
N PHE A 52 4.85 7.67 6.93
CA PHE A 52 5.36 7.58 5.56
C PHE A 52 5.17 8.89 4.79
N ARG A 53 4.08 9.63 5.00
CA ARG A 53 3.91 10.96 4.42
C ARG A 53 5.05 11.89 4.82
N ASP A 54 5.39 11.90 6.10
CA ASP A 54 6.40 12.81 6.65
C ASP A 54 7.83 12.46 6.20
N LEU A 55 8.04 11.26 5.64
CA LEU A 55 9.33 10.82 5.10
C LEU A 55 9.52 11.14 3.61
N ALA A 56 8.68 12.01 3.03
CA ALA A 56 8.71 12.30 1.59
C ALA A 56 10.10 12.72 1.09
N ALA A 57 10.79 13.60 1.82
CA ALA A 57 12.12 14.09 1.43
C ALA A 57 13.17 12.97 1.46
N GLU A 58 13.14 12.12 2.49
CA GLU A 58 14.06 10.99 2.64
C GLU A 58 13.87 9.96 1.53
N PHE A 59 12.62 9.67 1.16
CA PHE A 59 12.34 8.78 0.03
C PHE A 59 12.80 9.37 -1.30
N ALA A 60 12.59 10.68 -1.50
CA ALA A 60 13.04 11.36 -2.72
C ALA A 60 14.57 11.30 -2.89
N GLU A 61 15.33 11.42 -1.80
CA GLU A 61 16.79 11.33 -1.83
C GLU A 61 17.32 10.00 -2.36
N VAL A 62 16.62 8.90 -2.06
CA VAL A 62 17.03 7.54 -2.47
C VAL A 62 16.27 7.05 -3.70
N GLY A 63 15.42 7.87 -4.30
CA GLY A 63 14.59 7.47 -5.44
C GLY A 63 13.53 6.43 -5.11
N GLY A 64 13.22 6.24 -3.84
CA GLY A 64 12.23 5.26 -3.37
C GLY A 64 10.81 5.79 -3.44
N GLN A 65 9.87 4.85 -3.52
CA GLN A 65 8.44 5.15 -3.59
C GLN A 65 7.71 4.53 -2.41
N ARG A 66 6.67 5.23 -1.92
CA ARG A 66 5.80 4.76 -0.85
C ARG A 66 4.46 4.38 -1.46
N VAL A 67 3.98 3.19 -1.18
CA VAL A 67 2.68 2.71 -1.68
C VAL A 67 1.95 2.00 -0.55
N GLY A 68 0.77 2.50 -0.19
CA GLY A 68 -0.11 1.87 0.77
C GLY A 68 -1.11 0.96 0.08
N ILE A 69 -1.54 -0.09 0.76
CA ILE A 69 -2.53 -1.02 0.22
C ILE A 69 -3.41 -1.59 1.34
N SER A 70 -4.70 -1.63 1.10
CA SER A 70 -5.69 -2.25 2.00
C SER A 70 -6.87 -2.79 1.21
N ALA A 71 -7.81 -3.44 1.90
CA ALA A 71 -9.04 -3.93 1.30
C ALA A 71 -10.11 -2.84 1.16
N ASP A 72 -9.83 -1.61 1.57
CA ASP A 72 -10.77 -0.50 1.42
C ASP A 72 -11.00 -0.17 -0.06
N LYS A 73 -12.22 0.30 -0.37
CA LYS A 73 -12.57 0.73 -1.73
C LYS A 73 -11.92 2.06 -2.08
N VAL A 74 -11.91 2.38 -3.38
CA VAL A 74 -11.27 3.60 -3.91
C VAL A 74 -11.79 4.87 -3.21
N ASP A 75 -13.10 5.01 -3.01
CA ASP A 75 -13.69 6.17 -2.36
C ASP A 75 -13.22 6.33 -0.91
N LYS A 76 -13.04 5.24 -0.18
CA LYS A 76 -12.53 5.27 1.20
C LYS A 76 -11.06 5.68 1.21
N GLN A 77 -10.27 5.15 0.30
CA GLN A 77 -8.87 5.55 0.13
C GLN A 77 -8.76 7.03 -0.23
N ALA A 78 -9.64 7.53 -1.08
CA ALA A 78 -9.69 8.95 -1.45
C ALA A 78 -9.99 9.85 -0.23
N GLN A 79 -10.94 9.44 0.62
CA GLN A 79 -11.24 10.15 1.87
C GLN A 79 -10.06 10.17 2.82
N PHE A 80 -9.36 9.06 2.93
CA PHE A 80 -8.18 8.91 3.79
C PHE A 80 -7.06 9.84 3.33
N ASP A 81 -6.75 9.84 2.03
CA ASP A 81 -5.74 10.73 1.44
C ASP A 81 -6.13 12.20 1.63
N ALA A 82 -7.37 12.57 1.32
CA ALA A 82 -7.85 13.94 1.45
C ALA A 82 -7.76 14.46 2.88
N LYS A 83 -8.10 13.62 3.86
CA LYS A 83 -8.07 14.02 5.28
C LYS A 83 -6.66 14.25 5.80
N HIS A 84 -5.69 13.47 5.34
CA HIS A 84 -4.32 13.48 5.89
C HIS A 84 -3.27 13.99 4.91
N ASP A 85 -3.66 14.32 3.66
CA ASP A 85 -2.74 14.81 2.62
C ASP A 85 -1.51 13.91 2.50
N LEU A 86 -1.75 12.63 2.19
CA LEU A 86 -0.70 11.61 2.23
C LEU A 86 0.32 11.76 1.09
N GLY A 87 -0.13 12.10 -0.12
CA GLY A 87 0.76 12.42 -1.24
C GLY A 87 1.44 11.23 -1.90
N TYR A 88 0.93 10.02 -1.74
CA TYR A 88 1.42 8.81 -2.40
C TYR A 88 0.25 7.86 -2.71
N PRO A 89 0.43 6.87 -3.63
CA PRO A 89 -0.65 5.96 -3.99
C PRO A 89 -1.16 5.12 -2.82
N LEU A 90 -2.48 5.04 -2.70
CA LEU A 90 -3.19 4.13 -1.79
C LEU A 90 -4.00 3.16 -2.65
N LEU A 91 -3.59 1.90 -2.68
CA LEU A 91 -4.18 0.90 -3.57
C LEU A 91 -5.35 0.19 -2.90
N SER A 92 -6.39 -0.07 -3.70
CA SER A 92 -7.61 -0.76 -3.26
C SER A 92 -7.57 -2.21 -3.71
N ASP A 93 -7.32 -3.12 -2.77
CA ASP A 93 -7.32 -4.57 -2.96
C ASP A 93 -8.62 -5.15 -2.36
N ALA A 94 -9.77 -4.76 -2.93
CA ALA A 94 -11.09 -5.01 -2.33
C ALA A 94 -11.39 -6.51 -2.15
N ASP A 95 -10.93 -7.36 -3.06
CA ASP A 95 -11.11 -8.82 -2.98
C ASP A 95 -9.97 -9.52 -2.24
N ARG A 96 -8.96 -8.79 -1.81
CA ARG A 96 -7.80 -9.27 -1.07
C ARG A 96 -6.95 -10.31 -1.81
N LYS A 97 -6.99 -10.32 -3.14
CA LYS A 97 -6.16 -11.23 -3.94
C LYS A 97 -4.68 -10.94 -3.81
N VAL A 98 -4.31 -9.66 -3.80
CA VAL A 98 -2.92 -9.24 -3.64
C VAL A 98 -2.44 -9.55 -2.22
N ALA A 99 -3.26 -9.29 -1.21
CA ALA A 99 -2.94 -9.66 0.17
C ALA A 99 -2.69 -11.17 0.30
N ALA A 100 -3.51 -11.99 -0.35
CA ALA A 100 -3.31 -13.44 -0.38
C ALA A 100 -1.99 -13.82 -1.06
N ALA A 101 -1.66 -13.19 -2.19
CA ALA A 101 -0.42 -13.46 -2.92
C ALA A 101 0.82 -13.10 -2.10
N PHE A 102 0.74 -12.06 -1.26
CA PHE A 102 1.85 -11.66 -0.36
C PHE A 102 1.81 -12.40 0.99
N GLY A 103 0.80 -13.23 1.23
CA GLY A 103 0.70 -14.02 2.45
C GLY A 103 0.25 -13.22 3.68
N VAL A 104 -0.42 -12.09 3.51
CA VAL A 104 -0.89 -11.24 4.61
C VAL A 104 -2.40 -11.26 4.80
N LYS A 105 -3.12 -12.00 3.96
CA LYS A 105 -4.56 -12.16 4.11
C LYS A 105 -4.88 -13.09 5.28
N ARG A 106 -5.73 -12.62 6.21
CA ARG A 106 -6.25 -13.46 7.29
C ARG A 106 -7.53 -14.17 6.83
N PRO A 107 -7.85 -15.36 7.41
CA PRO A 107 -9.05 -16.10 7.05
C PRO A 107 -10.34 -15.35 7.42
N GLY A 108 -11.38 -15.56 6.61
CA GLY A 108 -12.71 -15.01 6.85
C GLY A 108 -12.77 -13.48 6.77
N PRO A 109 -13.65 -12.85 7.59
CA PRO A 109 -13.80 -11.39 7.57
C PRO A 109 -12.73 -10.63 8.37
N ILE A 110 -11.70 -11.31 8.86
CA ILE A 110 -10.62 -10.71 9.64
C ILE A 110 -9.77 -9.84 8.71
N PHE A 111 -9.42 -8.62 9.16
CA PHE A 111 -8.58 -7.70 8.41
C PHE A 111 -7.20 -8.29 8.09
N ASN A 112 -6.59 -7.82 7.02
CA ASN A 112 -5.23 -8.21 6.65
C ASN A 112 -4.24 -7.92 7.78
N LYS A 113 -3.13 -8.65 7.80
CA LYS A 113 -2.01 -8.34 8.69
C LYS A 113 -1.36 -7.02 8.26
N ARG A 114 -0.84 -6.28 9.23
CA ARG A 114 0.04 -5.14 8.95
C ARG A 114 1.41 -5.69 8.56
N ALA A 115 1.88 -5.33 7.38
CA ALA A 115 3.18 -5.79 6.89
C ALA A 115 3.75 -4.79 5.89
N THR A 116 5.07 -4.64 5.88
CA THR A 116 5.78 -3.75 4.96
C THR A 116 6.81 -4.56 4.18
N PHE A 117 6.81 -4.38 2.86
CA PHE A 117 7.74 -5.04 1.95
C PHE A 117 8.55 -3.99 1.21
N VAL A 118 9.86 -4.20 1.13
CA VAL A 118 10.76 -3.39 0.30
C VAL A 118 11.07 -4.18 -0.96
N ILE A 119 10.68 -3.63 -2.10
CA ILE A 119 10.76 -4.34 -3.38
C ILE A 119 11.71 -3.64 -4.33
#